data_3e5bfcac1cc5260923a42547708fbc22
#
_entry.id   3e5bfcac1cc5260923a42547708fbc22
#
_cell.length_a   1.000
_cell.length_b   1.000
_cell.length_c   1.000
_cell.angle_alpha   90.00
_cell.angle_beta   90.00
_cell.angle_gamma   90.00
#
_symmetry.space_group_name_H-M   'P 1'
#
loop_
_entity.id
_entity.type
_entity.pdbx_description
1 polymer ?
#
loop_
_entity_poly.entity_id
_entity_poly.type
_entity_poly.pdbx_seq_one_letter_code
_entity_poly.pdbx_strand_id
1 'polypeptide(L)'
;CIRDSLYPVLEALQGTNIAVGAENMHFEESGAYTGEISAAMLKEMGVKYVVIGHSERRQYFAETDETVNKKVKKALESGLLPIMCCGETLEQREANITIEWVRMQIKCGLAGVSADDVKKVTVAYEPIWAIGTGKTATSAQAQEVCAAIRQVLAEMYGQAVADEVRIQY
;
A
#
# COMPACT_ATOMS: atom_id res chain seq x y z
N CYS A 1 4.62 16.12 4.26
CA CYS A 1 5.04 15.81 5.44
C CYS A 1 6.19 14.93 5.49
N ILE A 2 7.31 14.56 5.31
CA ILE A 2 7.51 13.53 5.96
C ILE A 2 8.88 12.96 5.94
N ARG A 3 9.73 13.29 4.97
CA ARG A 3 11.14 12.90 4.99
C ARG A 3 11.91 13.51 6.15
N ASP A 4 11.66 14.75 6.42
CA ASP A 4 12.23 15.52 7.52
C ASP A 4 11.78 15.05 8.90
N SER A 5 10.62 14.40 8.98
CA SER A 5 10.07 13.86 10.23
C SER A 5 10.53 12.43 10.52
N LEU A 6 11.01 11.66 9.54
CA LEU A 6 11.37 10.26 9.75
C LEU A 6 12.47 10.09 10.80
N TYR A 7 13.53 10.87 10.71
CA TYR A 7 14.66 10.74 11.63
C TYR A 7 14.28 11.10 13.08
N PRO A 8 13.64 12.26 13.35
CA PRO A 8 13.19 12.58 14.71
C PRO A 8 12.21 11.56 15.30
N VAL A 9 11.31 11.00 14.47
CA VAL A 9 10.36 9.98 14.92
C VAL A 9 11.07 8.67 15.26
N LEU A 10 12.00 8.24 14.42
CA LEU A 10 12.81 7.05 14.68
C LEU A 10 13.62 7.19 15.99
N GLU A 11 14.20 8.37 16.21
CA GLU A 11 14.94 8.66 17.43
C GLU A 11 14.02 8.65 18.66
N ALA A 12 12.86 9.28 18.59
CA ALA A 12 11.88 9.32 19.68
C ALA A 12 11.30 7.93 20.04
N LEU A 13 11.29 7.00 19.10
CA LEU A 13 10.74 5.66 19.28
C LEU A 13 11.78 4.59 19.63
N GLN A 14 13.05 4.98 19.82
CA GLN A 14 14.10 4.03 20.23
C GLN A 14 13.74 3.33 21.54
N GLY A 15 13.95 2.02 21.57
CA GLY A 15 13.63 1.19 22.73
C GLY A 15 12.14 0.82 22.87
N THR A 16 11.28 1.25 21.95
CA THR A 16 9.87 0.85 21.91
C THR A 16 9.62 -0.27 20.90
N ASN A 17 8.44 -0.88 20.93
CA ASN A 17 8.00 -1.85 19.92
C ASN A 17 7.24 -1.20 18.74
N ILE A 18 7.23 0.13 18.65
CA ILE A 18 6.55 0.87 17.58
C ILE A 18 7.47 0.95 16.37
N ALA A 19 6.99 0.47 15.23
CA ALA A 19 7.73 0.55 13.97
C ALA A 19 7.33 1.79 13.17
N VAL A 20 8.32 2.42 12.50
CA VAL A 20 8.10 3.58 11.66
C VAL A 20 7.89 3.16 10.21
N GLY A 21 6.92 3.79 9.55
CA GLY A 21 6.66 3.67 8.12
C GLY A 21 6.92 4.98 7.38
N ALA A 22 7.49 4.89 6.18
CA ALA A 22 7.55 6.01 5.25
C ALA A 22 6.27 6.06 4.42
N GLU A 23 5.87 7.26 4.00
CA GLU A 23 4.61 7.43 3.23
C GLU A 23 4.81 7.35 1.71
N ASN A 24 6.02 7.14 1.25
CA ASN A 24 6.37 6.85 -0.14
C ASN A 24 7.83 6.41 -0.25
N MET A 25 8.16 5.77 -1.36
CA MET A 25 9.53 5.56 -1.83
C MET A 25 9.56 5.52 -3.35
N HIS A 26 10.74 5.74 -3.93
CA HIS A 26 10.96 5.49 -5.36
C HIS A 26 11.37 4.03 -5.61
N PHE A 27 11.10 3.52 -6.81
CA PHE A 27 11.44 2.15 -7.18
C PHE A 27 12.84 1.99 -7.76
N GLU A 28 13.50 3.07 -8.16
CA GLU A 28 14.89 3.03 -8.60
C GLU A 28 15.84 3.08 -7.40
N GLU A 29 16.98 2.40 -7.53
CA GLU A 29 17.98 2.31 -6.47
C GLU A 29 18.84 3.56 -6.38
N SER A 30 19.17 4.13 -7.53
CA SER A 30 20.00 5.32 -7.67
C SER A 30 19.71 6.03 -8.99
N GLY A 31 20.15 7.28 -9.12
CA GLY A 31 19.98 8.06 -10.34
C GLY A 31 19.54 9.49 -10.07
N ALA A 32 19.26 10.23 -11.15
CA ALA A 32 18.84 11.64 -11.10
C ALA A 32 17.33 11.76 -10.92
N TYR A 33 16.84 11.37 -9.75
CA TYR A 33 15.41 11.44 -9.37
C TYR A 33 15.22 12.51 -8.30
N THR A 34 15.34 13.76 -8.69
CA THR A 34 15.29 14.91 -7.79
C THR A 34 14.02 14.91 -6.93
N GLY A 35 14.21 14.91 -5.61
CA GLY A 35 13.11 14.92 -4.64
C GLY A 35 12.64 13.54 -4.17
N GLU A 36 13.08 12.45 -4.81
CA GLU A 36 12.71 11.10 -4.41
C GLU A 36 13.60 10.55 -3.28
N ILE A 37 13.09 9.53 -2.59
CA ILE A 37 13.83 8.78 -1.59
C ILE A 37 13.87 7.29 -2.00
N SER A 38 15.06 6.68 -1.97
CA SER A 38 15.23 5.28 -2.34
C SER A 38 14.93 4.34 -1.16
N ALA A 39 14.69 3.06 -1.48
CA ALA A 39 14.54 2.03 -0.46
C ALA A 39 15.79 1.90 0.44
N ALA A 40 16.99 2.04 -0.13
CA ALA A 40 18.25 1.99 0.61
C ALA A 40 18.34 3.10 1.66
N MET A 41 17.95 4.34 1.32
CA MET A 41 17.91 5.47 2.26
C MET A 41 16.95 5.21 3.43
N LEU A 42 15.78 4.64 3.18
CA LEU A 42 14.81 4.30 4.21
C LEU A 42 15.32 3.19 5.13
N LYS A 43 15.95 2.19 4.55
CA LYS A 43 16.50 1.05 5.29
C LYS A 43 17.67 1.45 6.19
N GLU A 44 18.57 2.31 5.69
CA GLU A 44 19.68 2.87 6.47
C GLU A 44 19.20 3.62 7.70
N MET A 45 18.08 4.34 7.59
CA MET A 45 17.45 5.03 8.72
C MET A 45 16.78 4.10 9.73
N GLY A 46 16.52 2.83 9.38
CA GLY A 46 15.78 1.90 10.24
C GLY A 46 14.27 1.89 10.03
N VAL A 47 13.78 2.51 8.95
CA VAL A 47 12.36 2.44 8.57
C VAL A 47 11.99 1.00 8.23
N LYS A 48 10.83 0.55 8.71
CA LYS A 48 10.36 -0.84 8.53
C LYS A 48 9.26 -0.96 7.47
N TYR A 49 8.33 -0.02 7.45
CA TYR A 49 7.18 -0.05 6.55
C TYR A 49 7.24 1.07 5.52
N VAL A 50 6.55 0.89 4.40
CA VAL A 50 6.37 1.96 3.42
C VAL A 50 4.96 1.90 2.83
N VAL A 51 4.26 3.03 2.84
CA VAL A 51 2.96 3.21 2.19
C VAL A 51 3.18 3.41 0.70
N ILE A 52 2.47 2.66 -0.13
CA ILE A 52 2.61 2.67 -1.59
C ILE A 52 1.22 2.72 -2.22
N GLY A 53 1.05 3.59 -3.22
CA GLY A 53 -0.20 3.67 -3.97
C GLY A 53 -1.34 4.38 -3.24
N HIS A 54 -1.03 5.22 -2.25
CA HIS A 54 -2.04 6.04 -1.58
C HIS A 54 -2.84 6.87 -2.58
N SER A 55 -4.14 7.07 -2.33
CA SER A 55 -5.05 7.77 -3.23
C SER A 55 -4.55 9.17 -3.61
N GLU A 56 -4.00 9.94 -2.68
CA GLU A 56 -3.42 11.25 -2.96
C GLU A 56 -2.26 11.17 -3.96
N ARG A 57 -1.43 10.15 -3.88
CA ARG A 57 -0.33 9.99 -4.83
C ARG A 57 -0.81 9.60 -6.22
N ARG A 58 -1.87 8.79 -6.29
CA ARG A 58 -2.53 8.48 -7.56
C ARG A 58 -3.17 9.72 -8.17
N GLN A 59 -3.82 10.55 -7.37
CA GLN A 59 -4.54 11.73 -7.80
C GLN A 59 -3.62 12.91 -8.16
N TYR A 60 -2.62 13.19 -7.32
CA TYR A 60 -1.82 14.42 -7.43
C TYR A 60 -0.42 14.20 -8.01
N PHE A 61 0.09 12.98 -7.99
CA PHE A 61 1.46 12.66 -8.40
C PHE A 61 1.54 11.61 -9.51
N ALA A 62 0.43 11.38 -10.21
CA ALA A 62 0.33 10.46 -11.35
C ALA A 62 0.85 9.03 -11.03
N GLU A 63 0.71 8.56 -9.80
CA GLU A 63 1.06 7.20 -9.43
C GLU A 63 0.05 6.22 -10.03
N THR A 64 0.54 5.24 -10.80
CA THR A 64 -0.27 4.25 -11.51
C THR A 64 -0.12 2.88 -10.87
N ASP A 65 -0.98 1.92 -11.24
CA ASP A 65 -0.84 0.54 -10.75
C ASP A 65 0.48 -0.10 -11.20
N GLU A 66 1.03 0.31 -12.35
CA GLU A 66 2.36 -0.12 -12.79
C GLU A 66 3.46 0.41 -11.87
N THR A 67 3.44 1.70 -11.54
CA THR A 67 4.45 2.27 -10.63
C THR A 67 4.28 1.75 -9.21
N VAL A 68 3.06 1.49 -8.75
CA VAL A 68 2.76 0.80 -7.49
C VAL A 68 3.40 -0.60 -7.47
N ASN A 69 3.22 -1.39 -8.52
CA ASN A 69 3.84 -2.72 -8.63
C ASN A 69 5.37 -2.65 -8.56
N LYS A 70 6.00 -1.73 -9.31
CA LYS A 70 7.46 -1.53 -9.25
C LYS A 70 7.92 -1.20 -7.82
N LYS A 71 7.20 -0.32 -7.13
CA LYS A 71 7.51 0.06 -5.74
C LYS A 71 7.32 -1.10 -4.76
N VAL A 72 6.24 -1.87 -4.88
CA VAL A 72 5.98 -3.05 -4.03
C VAL A 72 7.12 -4.06 -4.17
N LYS A 73 7.51 -4.39 -5.39
CA LYS A 73 8.64 -5.31 -5.65
C LYS A 73 9.93 -4.78 -5.07
N LYS A 74 10.24 -3.49 -5.32
CA LYS A 74 11.47 -2.88 -4.80
C LYS A 74 11.51 -2.84 -3.27
N ALA A 75 10.39 -2.57 -2.63
CA ALA A 75 10.28 -2.61 -1.17
C ALA A 75 10.59 -4.01 -0.63
N LEU A 76 9.97 -5.04 -1.21
CA LEU A 76 10.17 -6.44 -0.83
C LEU A 76 11.64 -6.89 -1.04
N GLU A 77 12.21 -6.60 -2.21
CA GLU A 77 13.62 -6.87 -2.53
C GLU A 77 14.58 -6.23 -1.52
N SER A 78 14.24 -5.03 -1.06
CA SER A 78 15.06 -4.27 -0.09
C SER A 78 14.80 -4.67 1.36
N GLY A 79 13.83 -5.56 1.63
CA GLY A 79 13.46 -6.00 2.97
C GLY A 79 12.60 -4.99 3.75
N LEU A 80 11.96 -4.05 3.06
CA LEU A 80 10.90 -3.22 3.61
C LEU A 80 9.55 -3.94 3.51
N LEU A 81 8.63 -3.61 4.39
CA LEU A 81 7.28 -4.16 4.42
C LEU A 81 6.29 -3.18 3.75
N PRO A 82 5.84 -3.45 2.52
CA PRO A 82 4.92 -2.55 1.84
C PRO A 82 3.52 -2.59 2.44
N ILE A 83 2.92 -1.39 2.58
CA ILE A 83 1.50 -1.18 2.83
C ILE A 83 0.92 -0.67 1.52
N MET A 84 0.33 -1.56 0.74
CA MET A 84 -0.22 -1.25 -0.57
C MET A 84 -1.66 -0.77 -0.45
N CYS A 85 -1.90 0.48 -0.83
CA CYS A 85 -3.21 1.11 -0.79
C CYS A 85 -4.03 0.82 -2.06
N CYS A 86 -5.30 0.57 -1.86
CA CYS A 86 -6.30 0.43 -2.91
C CYS A 86 -7.64 1.05 -2.47
N GLY A 87 -8.46 1.41 -3.41
CA GLY A 87 -9.78 1.96 -3.13
C GLY A 87 -10.42 2.60 -4.36
N GLU A 88 -11.70 2.87 -4.24
CA GLU A 88 -12.55 3.43 -5.29
C GLU A 88 -12.96 4.88 -4.98
N THR A 89 -13.21 5.64 -6.03
CA THR A 89 -13.85 6.96 -5.96
C THR A 89 -15.36 6.85 -5.75
N LEU A 90 -16.01 7.99 -5.48
CA LEU A 90 -17.47 8.04 -5.35
C LEU A 90 -18.15 7.63 -6.67
N GLU A 91 -17.65 8.13 -7.79
CA GLU A 91 -18.19 7.81 -9.13
C GLU A 91 -18.13 6.31 -9.41
N GLN A 92 -17.04 5.65 -9.05
CA GLN A 92 -16.89 4.20 -9.19
C GLN A 92 -17.85 3.43 -8.27
N ARG A 93 -18.05 3.93 -7.05
CA ARG A 93 -19.02 3.35 -6.11
C ARG A 93 -20.45 3.49 -6.61
N GLU A 94 -20.83 4.65 -7.10
CA GLU A 94 -22.17 4.93 -7.65
C GLU A 94 -22.42 4.17 -8.96
N ALA A 95 -21.37 3.93 -9.74
CA ALA A 95 -21.43 3.10 -10.94
C ALA A 95 -21.47 1.58 -10.64
N ASN A 96 -21.41 1.17 -9.37
CA ASN A 96 -21.38 -0.22 -8.91
C ASN A 96 -20.20 -1.04 -9.48
N ILE A 97 -19.04 -0.42 -9.68
CA ILE A 97 -17.81 -1.08 -10.16
C ILE A 97 -16.71 -1.16 -9.09
N THR A 98 -17.06 -0.94 -7.82
CA THR A 98 -16.12 -0.97 -6.69
C THR A 98 -15.28 -2.25 -6.68
N ILE A 99 -15.93 -3.40 -6.78
CA ILE A 99 -15.26 -4.70 -6.66
C ILE A 99 -14.32 -4.93 -7.84
N GLU A 100 -14.76 -4.67 -9.06
CA GLU A 100 -13.95 -4.80 -10.27
C GLU A 100 -12.73 -3.87 -10.21
N TRP A 101 -12.94 -2.64 -9.76
CA TRP A 101 -11.87 -1.64 -9.63
C TRP A 101 -10.80 -2.09 -8.63
N VAL A 102 -11.21 -2.46 -7.43
CA VAL A 102 -10.29 -2.91 -6.38
C VAL A 102 -9.59 -4.21 -6.81
N ARG A 103 -10.30 -5.15 -7.43
CA ARG A 103 -9.71 -6.38 -7.98
C ARG A 103 -8.61 -6.07 -8.99
N MET A 104 -8.84 -5.12 -9.89
CA MET A 104 -7.83 -4.68 -10.86
C MET A 104 -6.59 -4.12 -10.15
N GLN A 105 -6.77 -3.22 -9.18
CA GLN A 105 -5.65 -2.63 -8.43
C GLN A 105 -4.81 -3.70 -7.72
N ILE A 106 -5.47 -4.69 -7.06
CA ILE A 106 -4.77 -5.79 -6.39
C ILE A 106 -3.98 -6.64 -7.40
N LYS A 107 -4.61 -7.05 -8.50
CA LYS A 107 -3.96 -7.89 -9.52
C LYS A 107 -2.78 -7.18 -10.17
N CYS A 108 -2.93 -5.91 -10.51
CA CYS A 108 -1.84 -5.12 -11.11
C CYS A 108 -0.74 -4.83 -10.10
N GLY A 109 -1.09 -4.36 -8.90
CA GLY A 109 -0.12 -3.98 -7.86
C GLY A 109 0.73 -5.15 -7.36
N LEU A 110 0.18 -6.37 -7.35
CA LEU A 110 0.86 -7.59 -6.92
C LEU A 110 1.34 -8.48 -8.08
N ALA A 111 1.27 -8.01 -9.33
CA ALA A 111 1.69 -8.79 -10.49
C ALA A 111 3.16 -9.24 -10.37
N GLY A 112 3.41 -10.56 -10.43
CA GLY A 112 4.74 -11.15 -10.33
C GLY A 112 5.37 -11.11 -8.93
N VAL A 113 4.62 -10.78 -7.88
CA VAL A 113 5.04 -10.98 -6.49
C VAL A 113 4.86 -12.46 -6.14
N SER A 114 5.84 -13.06 -5.46
CA SER A 114 5.78 -14.47 -5.08
C SER A 114 4.78 -14.74 -3.94
N ALA A 115 4.34 -15.99 -3.80
CA ALA A 115 3.47 -16.42 -2.70
C ALA A 115 4.10 -16.21 -1.30
N ASP A 116 5.42 -16.31 -1.19
CA ASP A 116 6.12 -16.06 0.07
C ASP A 116 6.29 -14.56 0.36
N ASP A 117 6.48 -13.76 -0.68
CA ASP A 117 6.66 -12.33 -0.51
C ASP A 117 5.34 -11.60 -0.26
N VAL A 118 4.23 -12.05 -0.86
CA VAL A 118 2.92 -11.41 -0.64
C VAL A 118 2.48 -11.46 0.82
N LYS A 119 2.91 -12.44 1.61
CA LYS A 119 2.66 -12.52 3.05
C LYS A 119 3.27 -11.37 3.85
N LYS A 120 4.28 -10.69 3.27
CA LYS A 120 4.94 -9.50 3.85
C LYS A 120 4.23 -8.21 3.49
N VAL A 121 3.27 -8.26 2.56
CA VAL A 121 2.48 -7.11 2.13
C VAL A 121 1.28 -6.93 3.06
N THR A 122 1.01 -5.70 3.45
CA THR A 122 -0.28 -5.32 4.02
C THR A 122 -1.09 -4.63 2.91
N VAL A 123 -2.31 -5.08 2.68
CA VAL A 123 -3.23 -4.39 1.77
C VAL A 123 -4.09 -3.44 2.59
N ALA A 124 -4.01 -2.14 2.30
CA ALA A 124 -4.81 -1.10 2.94
C ALA A 124 -5.95 -0.69 2.01
N TYR A 125 -7.18 -0.98 2.40
CA TYR A 125 -8.36 -0.50 1.70
C TYR A 125 -8.80 0.85 2.26
N GLU A 126 -8.87 1.85 1.40
CA GLU A 126 -9.34 3.18 1.71
C GLU A 126 -10.46 3.59 0.72
N PRO A 127 -11.73 3.68 1.15
CA PRO A 127 -12.78 4.23 0.31
C PRO A 127 -12.51 5.73 0.10
N ILE A 128 -12.01 6.11 -1.08
CA ILE A 128 -11.54 7.48 -1.37
C ILE A 128 -12.65 8.50 -1.14
N TRP A 129 -13.90 8.12 -1.41
CA TRP A 129 -15.06 8.94 -1.18
C TRP A 129 -15.37 9.26 0.30
N ALA A 130 -14.73 8.57 1.22
CA ALA A 130 -14.86 8.83 2.67
C ALA A 130 -13.72 9.71 3.21
N ILE A 131 -12.61 9.88 2.47
CA ILE A 131 -11.45 10.63 2.95
C ILE A 131 -11.75 12.13 2.92
N GLY A 132 -11.73 12.79 4.09
CA GLY A 132 -11.88 14.24 4.20
C GLY A 132 -13.27 14.81 3.82
N THR A 133 -14.26 13.97 3.59
CA THR A 133 -15.59 14.37 3.11
C THR A 133 -16.64 14.46 4.23
N GLY A 134 -16.33 13.97 5.42
CA GLY A 134 -17.30 13.76 6.51
C GLY A 134 -18.20 12.53 6.32
N LYS A 135 -18.06 11.80 5.21
CA LYS A 135 -18.72 10.50 5.01
C LYS A 135 -17.86 9.40 5.62
N THR A 136 -18.50 8.35 6.11
CA THR A 136 -17.84 7.14 6.60
C THR A 136 -18.49 5.92 5.97
N ALA A 137 -17.66 4.91 5.64
CA ALA A 137 -18.23 3.64 5.23
C ALA A 137 -18.86 2.91 6.43
N THR A 138 -19.96 2.23 6.18
CA THR A 138 -20.54 1.31 7.16
C THR A 138 -19.65 0.08 7.30
N SER A 139 -19.76 -0.62 8.43
CA SER A 139 -19.05 -1.89 8.66
C SER A 139 -19.34 -2.91 7.54
N ALA A 140 -20.57 -2.94 7.02
CA ALA A 140 -20.96 -3.82 5.92
C ALA A 140 -20.23 -3.46 4.62
N GLN A 141 -20.12 -2.16 4.29
CA GLN A 141 -19.40 -1.70 3.10
C GLN A 141 -17.90 -1.99 3.20
N ALA A 142 -17.28 -1.76 4.38
CA ALA A 142 -15.88 -2.10 4.60
C ALA A 142 -15.65 -3.61 4.48
N GLN A 143 -16.51 -4.42 5.09
CA GLN A 143 -16.44 -5.88 5.03
C GLN A 143 -16.61 -6.43 3.60
N GLU A 144 -17.54 -5.87 2.83
CA GLU A 144 -17.76 -6.25 1.43
C GLU A 144 -16.46 -6.18 0.62
N VAL A 145 -15.76 -5.04 0.69
CA VAL A 145 -14.56 -4.82 -0.10
C VAL A 145 -13.35 -5.59 0.47
N CYS A 146 -13.19 -5.63 1.79
CA CYS A 146 -12.13 -6.44 2.40
C CYS A 146 -12.29 -7.95 2.07
N ALA A 147 -13.52 -8.45 2.03
CA ALA A 147 -13.79 -9.83 1.61
C ALA A 147 -13.45 -10.07 0.13
N ALA A 148 -13.79 -9.12 -0.74
CA ALA A 148 -13.41 -9.19 -2.15
C ALA A 148 -11.89 -9.17 -2.36
N ILE A 149 -11.16 -8.35 -1.60
CA ILE A 149 -9.69 -8.36 -1.62
C ILE A 149 -9.15 -9.72 -1.19
N ARG A 150 -9.68 -10.33 -0.12
CA ARG A 150 -9.29 -11.67 0.33
C ARG A 150 -9.54 -12.72 -0.75
N GLN A 151 -10.67 -12.63 -1.43
CA GLN A 151 -10.99 -13.54 -2.52
C GLN A 151 -10.01 -13.41 -3.68
N VAL A 152 -9.65 -12.20 -4.09
CA VAL A 152 -8.65 -11.97 -5.15
C VAL A 152 -7.29 -12.56 -4.77
N LEU A 153 -6.86 -12.36 -3.53
CA LEU A 153 -5.62 -12.95 -3.03
C LEU A 153 -5.67 -14.48 -3.07
N ALA A 154 -6.83 -15.08 -2.72
CA ALA A 154 -7.00 -16.52 -2.78
C ALA A 154 -6.99 -17.06 -4.24
N GLU A 155 -7.56 -16.32 -5.18
CA GLU A 155 -7.48 -16.63 -6.61
C GLU A 155 -6.05 -16.58 -7.16
N MET A 156 -5.23 -15.62 -6.68
CA MET A 156 -3.86 -15.42 -7.15
C MET A 156 -2.86 -16.39 -6.51
N TYR A 157 -3.01 -16.69 -5.23
CA TYR A 157 -2.00 -17.37 -4.42
C TYR A 157 -2.49 -18.62 -3.67
N GLY A 158 -3.78 -18.92 -3.74
CA GLY A 158 -4.43 -19.98 -2.95
C GLY A 158 -4.87 -19.48 -1.56
N GLN A 159 -5.87 -20.17 -0.99
CA GLN A 159 -6.52 -19.75 0.26
C GLN A 159 -5.55 -19.65 1.43
N ALA A 160 -4.67 -20.64 1.60
CA ALA A 160 -3.73 -20.67 2.72
C ALA A 160 -2.79 -19.44 2.74
N VAL A 161 -2.30 -19.00 1.59
CA VAL A 161 -1.47 -17.79 1.48
C VAL A 161 -2.31 -16.53 1.70
N ALA A 162 -3.50 -16.50 1.09
CA ALA A 162 -4.40 -15.36 1.25
C ALA A 162 -4.74 -15.12 2.73
N ASP A 163 -4.96 -16.15 3.52
CA ASP A 163 -5.30 -16.03 4.95
C ASP A 163 -4.17 -15.43 5.80
N GLU A 164 -2.92 -15.55 5.35
CA GLU A 164 -1.76 -14.95 6.01
C GLU A 164 -1.57 -13.46 5.66
N VAL A 165 -2.10 -12.99 4.52
CA VAL A 165 -1.95 -11.59 4.11
C VAL A 165 -2.83 -10.68 4.96
N ARG A 166 -2.24 -9.64 5.54
CA ARG A 166 -2.98 -8.65 6.31
C ARG A 166 -3.78 -7.72 5.40
N ILE A 167 -5.05 -7.57 5.69
CA ILE A 167 -5.91 -6.55 5.09
C ILE A 167 -6.35 -5.61 6.22
N GLN A 168 -6.22 -4.32 6.00
CA GLN A 168 -6.65 -3.29 6.95
C GLN A 168 -7.57 -2.27 6.24
N TYR A 169 -8.48 -1.72 7.01
CA TYR A 169 -9.38 -0.64 6.63
C TYR A 169 -9.00 0.63 7.39
#